data_558389c7f4c61dda962e81e0c46552c1
#
_entry.id   558389c7f4c61dda962e81e0c46552c1
#
_cell.length_a   1.000
_cell.length_b   1.000
_cell.length_c   1.000
_cell.angle_alpha   90.00
_cell.angle_beta   90.00
_cell.angle_gamma   90.00
#
_symmetry.space_group_name_H-M   'P 1'
#
loop_
_entity.id
_entity.type
_entity.pdbx_description
1 polymer ?
#
loop_
_entity_poly.entity_id
_entity_poly.type
_entity_poly.pdbx_seq_one_letter_code
_entity_poly.pdbx_strand_id
1 'polypeptide(L)'
;TAPSWMWGFDLTANQGLDLVSWWGQIDLYTYSYAWAGDRKAIDRGLYTMIPTNDARRAQFNGGTSANALMPTNKFYHQNKVIGGQREVTTDYVYMRVDEMYLLNAETAAKSGDEATAKTVLKAFLAPTRIPNADYVDALTGQALLDEIYKQTRIEFWGEGKSYLALKRNKGKVTRGSNHLFLAGQEFQYNDPKLIFKIPQAEILNNPLINEQN
;
A
#
# COMPACT_ATOMS: atom_id res chain seq x y z
N THR A 1 6.94 18.87 -4.17
CA THR A 1 7.65 17.62 -3.78
C THR A 1 7.26 17.23 -2.37
N ALA A 2 6.96 15.95 -2.12
CA ALA A 2 6.68 15.46 -0.77
C ALA A 2 7.97 15.50 0.06
N PRO A 3 7.95 15.97 1.31
CA PRO A 3 9.16 16.07 2.15
C PRO A 3 9.91 14.75 2.35
N SER A 4 9.22 13.62 2.24
CA SER A 4 9.78 12.27 2.42
C SER A 4 10.24 11.61 1.10
N TRP A 5 10.18 12.31 -0.02
CA TRP A 5 10.56 11.76 -1.33
C TRP A 5 12.06 11.50 -1.40
N MET A 6 12.44 10.27 -1.70
CA MET A 6 13.82 9.86 -1.92
C MET A 6 14.08 9.58 -3.41
N TRP A 7 13.16 8.87 -4.07
CA TRP A 7 13.27 8.53 -5.47
C TRP A 7 11.90 8.36 -6.10
N GLY A 8 11.78 8.81 -7.34
CA GLY A 8 10.54 8.76 -8.07
C GLY A 8 10.73 9.22 -9.51
N PHE A 9 9.62 9.38 -10.21
CA PHE A 9 9.58 9.81 -11.60
C PHE A 9 8.71 11.07 -11.70
N ASP A 10 9.32 12.15 -12.17
CA ASP A 10 8.66 13.43 -12.45
C ASP A 10 7.88 13.32 -13.77
N LEU A 11 6.56 13.45 -13.70
CA LEU A 11 5.67 13.33 -14.84
C LEU A 11 5.26 14.70 -15.37
N THR A 12 5.37 14.84 -16.68
CA THR A 12 4.87 15.99 -17.42
C THR A 12 3.89 15.54 -18.50
N ALA A 13 3.16 16.45 -19.09
CA ALA A 13 2.25 16.16 -20.20
C ALA A 13 2.95 15.48 -21.40
N ASN A 14 4.26 15.67 -21.53
CA ASN A 14 5.03 15.09 -22.63
C ASN A 14 5.16 13.56 -22.58
N GLN A 15 4.97 12.92 -21.41
CA GLN A 15 4.96 11.47 -21.30
C GLN A 15 3.67 10.84 -21.84
N GLY A 16 2.62 11.62 -22.07
CA GLY A 16 1.38 11.16 -22.70
C GLY A 16 0.65 10.05 -21.90
N LEU A 17 0.83 10.02 -20.59
CA LEU A 17 0.15 9.02 -19.74
C LEU A 17 -1.32 9.36 -19.61
N ASP A 18 -2.16 8.35 -19.73
CA ASP A 18 -3.60 8.43 -19.65
C ASP A 18 -4.20 7.32 -18.75
N LEU A 19 -5.44 6.95 -19.02
CA LEU A 19 -6.22 5.97 -18.25
C LEU A 19 -5.62 4.55 -18.18
N VAL A 20 -4.67 4.18 -19.06
CA VAL A 20 -3.98 2.87 -18.98
C VAL A 20 -2.88 2.88 -17.92
N SER A 21 -2.46 4.05 -17.43
CA SER A 21 -1.44 4.21 -16.41
C SER A 21 -1.93 3.72 -15.02
N TRP A 22 -1.00 3.60 -14.07
CA TRP A 22 -1.38 3.31 -12.68
C TRP A 22 -2.33 4.38 -12.12
N TRP A 23 -2.10 5.66 -12.41
CA TRP A 23 -2.98 6.76 -12.04
C TRP A 23 -4.40 6.56 -12.61
N GLY A 24 -4.49 6.13 -13.85
CA GLY A 24 -5.76 5.80 -14.48
C GLY A 24 -6.50 4.62 -13.83
N GLN A 25 -5.81 3.78 -13.06
CA GLN A 25 -6.44 2.67 -12.34
C GLN A 25 -6.95 3.07 -10.95
N ILE A 26 -6.44 4.15 -10.35
CA ILE A 26 -6.68 4.43 -8.92
C ILE A 26 -7.29 5.81 -8.66
N ASP A 27 -7.00 6.82 -9.49
CA ASP A 27 -7.43 8.19 -9.25
C ASP A 27 -8.84 8.44 -9.78
N LEU A 28 -9.78 8.73 -8.88
CA LEU A 28 -11.16 9.07 -9.22
C LEU A 28 -11.28 10.41 -9.99
N TYR A 29 -10.33 11.30 -9.81
CA TYR A 29 -10.36 12.65 -10.39
C TYR A 29 -9.73 12.72 -11.79
N THR A 30 -9.00 11.70 -12.21
CA THR A 30 -8.55 11.51 -13.57
C THR A 30 -9.66 10.85 -14.40
N TYR A 31 -9.76 11.18 -15.68
CA TYR A 31 -10.58 10.42 -16.64
C TYR A 31 -9.98 9.02 -16.78
N SER A 32 -10.57 8.04 -16.11
CA SER A 32 -9.90 6.82 -15.71
C SER A 32 -10.87 5.65 -15.58
N TYR A 33 -10.32 4.45 -15.47
CA TYR A 33 -11.09 3.25 -15.11
C TYR A 33 -11.71 3.37 -13.71
N ALA A 34 -10.99 3.97 -12.74
CA ALA A 34 -11.53 4.24 -11.41
C ALA A 34 -12.75 5.16 -11.48
N TRP A 35 -12.70 6.25 -12.25
CA TRP A 35 -13.83 7.12 -12.51
C TRP A 35 -14.99 6.38 -13.20
N ALA A 36 -14.67 5.57 -14.22
CA ALA A 36 -15.66 4.82 -15.00
C ALA A 36 -16.37 3.68 -14.21
N GLY A 37 -15.92 3.38 -13.00
CA GLY A 37 -16.57 2.41 -12.11
C GLY A 37 -15.71 1.25 -11.64
N ASP A 38 -14.51 1.04 -12.21
CA ASP A 38 -13.56 0.02 -11.75
C ASP A 38 -12.73 0.53 -10.56
N ARG A 39 -13.43 0.74 -9.43
CA ARG A 39 -12.90 1.39 -8.25
C ARG A 39 -11.99 0.48 -7.44
N LYS A 40 -10.82 0.99 -7.04
CA LYS A 40 -9.92 0.32 -6.11
C LYS A 40 -10.17 0.87 -4.70
N ALA A 41 -10.34 -0.01 -3.73
CA ALA A 41 -10.63 0.36 -2.35
C ALA A 41 -9.72 -0.40 -1.39
N ILE A 42 -9.44 0.20 -0.23
CA ILE A 42 -8.76 -0.51 0.85
C ILE A 42 -9.66 -1.63 1.38
N ASP A 43 -9.04 -2.74 1.77
CA ASP A 43 -9.73 -3.81 2.49
C ASP A 43 -10.42 -3.25 3.75
N ARG A 44 -11.69 -3.59 3.96
CA ARG A 44 -12.46 -3.09 5.08
C ARG A 44 -11.84 -3.47 6.43
N GLY A 45 -11.29 -4.68 6.54
CA GLY A 45 -10.60 -5.13 7.75
C GLY A 45 -9.38 -4.26 8.04
N LEU A 46 -8.55 -3.99 7.03
CA LEU A 46 -7.39 -3.11 7.19
C LEU A 46 -7.81 -1.67 7.54
N TYR A 47 -8.84 -1.14 6.91
CA TYR A 47 -9.35 0.20 7.22
C TYR A 47 -9.82 0.32 8.68
N THR A 48 -10.51 -0.70 9.19
CA THR A 48 -10.99 -0.69 10.59
C THR A 48 -9.85 -0.79 11.62
N MET A 49 -8.69 -1.31 11.21
CA MET A 49 -7.48 -1.32 12.05
C MET A 49 -6.82 0.05 12.17
N ILE A 50 -7.18 1.02 11.32
CA ILE A 50 -6.65 2.40 11.41
C ILE A 50 -7.44 3.12 12.52
N PRO A 51 -6.78 3.55 13.61
CA PRO A 51 -7.45 4.27 14.69
C PRO A 51 -8.18 5.52 14.20
N THR A 52 -9.23 5.93 14.89
CA THR A 52 -10.03 7.12 14.51
C THR A 52 -9.26 8.42 14.61
N ASN A 53 -8.24 8.46 15.46
CA ASN A 53 -7.32 9.60 15.62
C ASN A 53 -6.06 9.50 14.76
N ASP A 54 -5.95 8.50 13.88
CA ASP A 54 -4.84 8.38 12.95
C ASP A 54 -5.14 9.21 11.69
N ALA A 55 -4.25 10.14 11.36
CA ALA A 55 -4.40 11.03 10.21
C ALA A 55 -4.53 10.28 8.88
N ARG A 56 -3.94 9.09 8.77
CA ARG A 56 -4.02 8.25 7.55
C ARG A 56 -5.41 7.72 7.28
N ARG A 57 -6.29 7.67 8.28
CA ARG A 57 -7.69 7.29 8.09
C ARG A 57 -8.41 8.22 7.11
N ALA A 58 -8.07 9.52 7.14
CA ALA A 58 -8.63 10.52 6.25
C ALA A 58 -8.16 10.39 4.79
N GLN A 59 -7.18 9.53 4.50
CA GLN A 59 -6.75 9.24 3.12
C GLN A 59 -7.83 8.49 2.32
N PHE A 60 -8.74 7.81 3.01
CA PHE A 60 -9.79 7.00 2.41
C PHE A 60 -11.18 7.61 2.68
N ASN A 61 -12.07 7.44 1.72
CA ASN A 61 -13.46 7.81 1.91
C ASN A 61 -14.14 6.85 2.90
N GLY A 62 -14.37 7.28 4.12
CA GLY A 62 -14.98 6.47 5.18
C GLY A 62 -16.50 6.28 5.08
N GLY A 63 -17.15 6.89 4.08
CA GLY A 63 -18.61 6.81 3.92
C GLY A 63 -19.10 5.46 3.40
N THR A 64 -20.42 5.40 3.18
CA THR A 64 -21.12 4.22 2.64
C THR A 64 -21.50 4.35 1.16
N SER A 65 -21.08 5.43 0.51
CA SER A 65 -21.35 5.69 -0.91
C SER A 65 -20.69 4.66 -1.83
N ALA A 66 -20.98 4.72 -3.12
CA ALA A 66 -20.32 3.92 -4.15
C ALA A 66 -18.80 4.11 -4.17
N ASN A 67 -18.28 5.21 -3.62
CA ASN A 67 -16.84 5.50 -3.50
C ASN A 67 -16.27 5.14 -2.11
N ALA A 68 -17.00 4.38 -1.30
CA ALA A 68 -16.55 3.99 0.04
C ALA A 68 -15.19 3.29 -0.02
N LEU A 69 -14.33 3.65 0.91
CA LEU A 69 -12.97 3.10 1.08
C LEU A 69 -12.01 3.37 -0.09
N MET A 70 -12.39 4.18 -1.07
CA MET A 70 -11.45 4.65 -2.10
C MET A 70 -10.40 5.60 -1.51
N PRO A 71 -9.16 5.62 -2.08
CA PRO A 71 -8.07 6.47 -1.61
C PRO A 71 -8.18 7.92 -2.09
N THR A 72 -9.31 8.57 -1.87
CA THR A 72 -9.64 9.90 -2.43
C THR A 72 -8.77 11.05 -1.92
N ASN A 73 -8.00 10.82 -0.86
CA ASN A 73 -7.05 11.80 -0.31
C ASN A 73 -5.63 11.22 -0.17
N LYS A 74 -5.33 10.11 -0.84
CA LYS A 74 -3.97 9.58 -0.95
C LYS A 74 -3.45 9.65 -2.38
N PHE A 75 -4.25 9.23 -3.34
CA PHE A 75 -3.93 9.21 -4.76
C PHE A 75 -4.98 10.03 -5.50
N TYR A 76 -4.68 11.29 -5.78
CA TYR A 76 -5.67 12.19 -6.36
C TYR A 76 -5.02 13.34 -7.13
N HIS A 77 -5.69 13.77 -8.18
CA HIS A 77 -5.36 15.03 -8.83
C HIS A 77 -5.78 16.22 -7.94
N GLN A 78 -4.91 17.22 -7.83
CA GLN A 78 -5.06 18.35 -6.90
C GLN A 78 -6.37 19.13 -7.05
N ASN A 79 -6.91 19.23 -8.25
CA ASN A 79 -8.17 19.97 -8.51
C ASN A 79 -9.42 19.23 -8.02
N LYS A 80 -9.33 17.94 -7.76
CA LYS A 80 -10.45 17.10 -7.28
C LYS A 80 -11.74 17.22 -8.08
N VAL A 81 -11.65 17.42 -9.39
CA VAL A 81 -12.79 17.39 -10.30
C VAL A 81 -12.96 15.97 -10.81
N ILE A 82 -14.05 15.30 -10.45
CA ILE A 82 -14.29 13.89 -10.79
C ILE A 82 -14.24 13.69 -12.30
N GLY A 83 -13.36 12.81 -12.78
CA GLY A 83 -13.13 12.54 -14.20
C GLY A 83 -12.62 13.74 -15.00
N GLY A 84 -12.15 14.80 -14.33
CA GLY A 84 -11.81 16.07 -14.96
C GLY A 84 -10.45 16.11 -15.62
N GLN A 85 -9.44 15.45 -15.04
CA GLN A 85 -8.10 15.42 -15.62
C GLN A 85 -8.02 14.42 -16.76
N ARG A 86 -7.47 14.86 -17.89
CA ARG A 86 -7.30 14.02 -19.11
C ARG A 86 -5.87 13.53 -19.27
N GLU A 87 -4.91 14.28 -18.80
CA GLU A 87 -3.48 13.96 -18.86
C GLU A 87 -2.96 13.74 -17.45
N VAL A 88 -2.12 12.74 -17.26
CA VAL A 88 -1.50 12.45 -15.99
C VAL A 88 -0.19 13.22 -15.87
N THR A 89 -0.16 14.17 -14.95
CA THR A 89 1.01 14.99 -14.60
C THR A 89 1.38 14.85 -13.12
N THR A 90 0.80 13.87 -12.42
CA THR A 90 1.09 13.59 -11.01
C THR A 90 2.19 12.54 -10.92
N ASP A 91 3.26 12.88 -10.20
CA ASP A 91 4.48 12.10 -10.13
C ASP A 91 4.32 10.70 -9.55
N TYR A 92 5.20 9.79 -9.92
CA TYR A 92 5.37 8.51 -9.26
C TYR A 92 6.45 8.59 -8.18
N VAL A 93 6.09 8.35 -6.94
CA VAL A 93 7.03 8.20 -5.83
C VAL A 93 7.28 6.72 -5.58
N TYR A 94 8.50 6.24 -5.85
CA TYR A 94 8.86 4.84 -5.67
C TYR A 94 9.51 4.56 -4.32
N MET A 95 10.24 5.53 -3.76
CA MET A 95 10.88 5.39 -2.45
C MET A 95 10.65 6.64 -1.60
N ARG A 96 10.26 6.40 -0.36
CA ARG A 96 10.05 7.43 0.67
C ARG A 96 10.86 7.10 1.92
N VAL A 97 11.29 8.12 2.65
CA VAL A 97 11.97 7.97 3.95
C VAL A 97 11.15 7.13 4.93
N ASP A 98 9.83 7.22 4.85
CA ASP A 98 8.90 6.42 5.66
C ASP A 98 9.16 4.92 5.56
N GLU A 99 9.56 4.43 4.37
CA GLU A 99 9.93 3.02 4.17
C GLU A 99 11.18 2.66 4.97
N MET A 100 12.16 3.56 5.03
CA MET A 100 13.39 3.33 5.80
C MET A 100 13.12 3.24 7.30
N TYR A 101 12.20 4.07 7.83
CA TYR A 101 11.78 3.94 9.23
C TYR A 101 11.17 2.56 9.52
N LEU A 102 10.20 2.11 8.72
CA LEU A 102 9.53 0.84 8.96
C LEU A 102 10.43 -0.37 8.72
N LEU A 103 11.33 -0.33 7.73
CA LEU A 103 12.33 -1.37 7.51
C LEU A 103 13.35 -1.42 8.65
N ASN A 104 13.77 -0.28 9.18
CA ASN A 104 14.66 -0.21 10.34
C ASN A 104 13.98 -0.81 11.58
N ALA A 105 12.75 -0.41 11.87
CA ALA A 105 11.99 -1.01 12.98
C ALA A 105 11.83 -2.52 12.82
N GLU A 106 11.50 -3.01 11.61
CA GLU A 106 11.33 -4.43 11.31
C GLU A 106 12.65 -5.20 11.49
N THR A 107 13.76 -4.68 10.98
CA THR A 107 15.06 -5.35 11.11
C THR A 107 15.55 -5.37 12.56
N ALA A 108 15.39 -4.29 13.29
CA ALA A 108 15.74 -4.23 14.71
C ALA A 108 14.93 -5.26 15.53
N ALA A 109 13.61 -5.31 15.32
CA ALA A 109 12.75 -6.29 16.00
C ALA A 109 13.15 -7.74 15.66
N LYS A 110 13.45 -8.04 14.38
CA LYS A 110 13.87 -9.37 13.94
C LYS A 110 15.25 -9.79 14.44
N SER A 111 16.14 -8.83 14.70
CA SER A 111 17.45 -9.08 15.30
C SER A 111 17.42 -9.17 16.83
N GLY A 112 16.26 -8.97 17.46
CA GLY A 112 16.10 -9.01 18.91
C GLY A 112 16.33 -7.66 19.60
N ASP A 113 16.63 -6.60 18.86
CA ASP A 113 16.75 -5.23 19.40
C ASP A 113 15.37 -4.54 19.44
N GLU A 114 14.54 -4.99 20.35
CA GLU A 114 13.20 -4.42 20.53
C GLU A 114 13.23 -2.95 20.99
N ALA A 115 14.26 -2.53 21.70
CA ALA A 115 14.38 -1.16 22.18
C ALA A 115 14.53 -0.18 21.02
N THR A 116 15.42 -0.47 20.08
CA THR A 116 15.57 0.31 18.85
C THR A 116 14.30 0.22 18.00
N ALA A 117 13.71 -0.95 17.82
CA ALA A 117 12.49 -1.13 17.05
C ALA A 117 11.34 -0.25 17.55
N LYS A 118 11.11 -0.22 18.86
CA LYS A 118 10.08 0.61 19.52
C LYS A 118 10.37 2.11 19.33
N THR A 119 11.62 2.51 19.55
CA THR A 119 12.04 3.91 19.37
C THR A 119 11.77 4.41 17.97
N VAL A 120 12.19 3.62 16.97
CA VAL A 120 12.01 3.97 15.54
C VAL A 120 10.54 3.95 15.15
N LEU A 121 9.76 2.96 15.61
CA LEU A 121 8.34 2.87 15.33
C LEU A 121 7.56 4.05 15.96
N LYS A 122 7.88 4.42 17.19
CA LYS A 122 7.29 5.60 17.84
C LYS A 122 7.63 6.88 17.08
N ALA A 123 8.87 7.08 16.67
CA ALA A 123 9.29 8.24 15.88
C ALA A 123 8.60 8.31 14.51
N PHE A 124 8.31 7.14 13.90
CA PHE A 124 7.53 7.08 12.67
C PHE A 124 6.06 7.47 12.88
N LEU A 125 5.47 7.07 14.00
CA LEU A 125 4.04 7.25 14.27
C LEU A 125 3.69 8.64 14.78
N ALA A 126 4.40 9.10 15.80
CA ALA A 126 4.07 10.32 16.53
C ALA A 126 5.01 11.49 16.19
N PRO A 127 4.51 12.73 16.14
CA PRO A 127 3.11 13.12 16.27
C PRO A 127 2.35 13.18 14.93
N THR A 128 2.98 12.84 13.83
CA THR A 128 2.46 13.15 12.50
C THR A 128 1.30 12.24 12.05
N ARG A 129 1.26 10.98 12.52
CA ARG A 129 0.21 10.03 12.17
C ARG A 129 -0.81 9.89 13.28
N ILE A 130 -0.34 9.73 14.50
CA ILE A 130 -1.16 9.69 15.71
C ILE A 130 -0.59 10.64 16.76
N PRO A 131 -1.43 11.22 17.63
CA PRO A 131 -0.95 12.18 18.66
C PRO A 131 0.06 11.57 19.63
N ASN A 132 -0.09 10.29 19.98
CA ASN A 132 0.75 9.57 20.92
C ASN A 132 0.88 8.11 20.51
N ALA A 133 2.11 7.57 20.59
CA ALA A 133 2.45 6.18 20.25
C ALA A 133 2.95 5.36 21.47
N ASP A 134 2.62 5.74 22.69
CA ASP A 134 3.13 5.07 23.91
C ASP A 134 2.67 3.64 24.05
N TYR A 135 1.55 3.25 23.42
CA TYR A 135 1.11 1.85 23.39
C TYR A 135 2.17 0.89 22.82
N VAL A 136 3.10 1.41 22.00
CA VAL A 136 4.19 0.62 21.41
C VAL A 136 5.13 0.08 22.49
N ASP A 137 5.28 0.78 23.62
CA ASP A 137 6.17 0.37 24.69
C ASP A 137 5.75 -0.98 25.33
N ALA A 138 4.46 -1.29 25.29
CA ALA A 138 3.91 -2.56 25.81
C ALA A 138 4.05 -3.75 24.84
N LEU A 139 4.43 -3.51 23.57
CA LEU A 139 4.52 -4.56 22.57
C LEU A 139 5.87 -5.29 22.68
N THR A 140 5.86 -6.63 22.56
CA THR A 140 7.06 -7.48 22.59
C THR A 140 6.95 -8.62 21.59
N GLY A 141 8.08 -9.17 21.17
CA GLY A 141 8.13 -10.37 20.33
C GLY A 141 7.26 -10.25 19.07
N GLN A 142 6.41 -11.25 18.87
CA GLN A 142 5.54 -11.30 17.67
C GLN A 142 4.55 -10.14 17.62
N ALA A 143 4.05 -9.66 18.76
CA ALA A 143 3.11 -8.54 18.79
C ALA A 143 3.74 -7.23 18.25
N LEU A 144 5.02 -7.00 18.53
CA LEU A 144 5.76 -5.86 17.95
C LEU A 144 5.96 -6.02 16.44
N LEU A 145 6.32 -7.20 15.97
CA LEU A 145 6.46 -7.49 14.54
C LEU A 145 5.13 -7.34 13.80
N ASP A 146 4.04 -7.83 14.36
CA ASP A 146 2.69 -7.72 13.79
C ASP A 146 2.26 -6.25 13.70
N GLU A 147 2.59 -5.45 14.71
CA GLU A 147 2.33 -4.02 14.68
C GLU A 147 3.10 -3.31 13.57
N ILE A 148 4.41 -3.56 13.45
CA ILE A 148 5.26 -2.99 12.38
C ILE A 148 4.71 -3.40 11.00
N TYR A 149 4.34 -4.67 10.84
CA TYR A 149 3.76 -5.16 9.58
C TYR A 149 2.40 -4.49 9.28
N LYS A 150 1.54 -4.32 10.28
CA LYS A 150 0.28 -3.58 10.15
C LYS A 150 0.55 -2.14 9.70
N GLN A 151 1.49 -1.45 10.33
CA GLN A 151 1.85 -0.08 9.98
C GLN A 151 2.38 0.02 8.55
N THR A 152 3.17 -0.95 8.09
CA THR A 152 3.65 -1.05 6.71
C THR A 152 2.48 -1.18 5.72
N ARG A 153 1.49 -2.01 6.01
CA ARG A 153 0.31 -2.19 5.15
C ARG A 153 -0.56 -0.93 5.07
N ILE A 154 -0.72 -0.21 6.18
CA ILE A 154 -1.49 1.04 6.22
C ILE A 154 -0.74 2.13 5.45
N GLU A 155 0.53 2.32 5.76
CA GLU A 155 1.34 3.40 5.19
C GLU A 155 1.49 3.27 3.68
N PHE A 156 1.83 2.08 3.21
CA PHE A 156 2.15 1.83 1.81
C PHE A 156 1.01 1.19 1.03
N TRP A 157 -0.23 1.40 1.48
CA TRP A 157 -1.38 0.95 0.71
C TRP A 157 -1.35 1.57 -0.70
N GLY A 158 -1.42 0.72 -1.73
CA GLY A 158 -1.38 1.14 -3.14
C GLY A 158 0.02 1.48 -3.69
N GLU A 159 1.10 1.41 -2.89
CA GLU A 159 2.45 1.78 -3.32
C GLU A 159 3.33 0.56 -3.72
N GLY A 160 2.75 -0.62 -3.89
CA GLY A 160 3.48 -1.81 -4.33
C GLY A 160 4.32 -2.52 -3.25
N LYS A 161 4.37 -1.99 -2.01
CA LYS A 161 5.24 -2.52 -0.95
C LYS A 161 4.64 -3.69 -0.18
N SER A 162 3.31 -3.79 -0.11
CA SER A 162 2.62 -4.76 0.74
C SER A 162 2.88 -6.22 0.34
N TYR A 163 3.07 -6.50 -0.94
CA TYR A 163 3.37 -7.86 -1.42
C TYR A 163 4.75 -8.34 -0.95
N LEU A 164 5.77 -7.50 -1.06
CA LEU A 164 7.11 -7.81 -0.59
C LEU A 164 7.16 -7.96 0.94
N ALA A 165 6.44 -7.08 1.66
CA ALA A 165 6.31 -7.17 3.11
C ALA A 165 5.59 -8.47 3.54
N LEU A 166 4.53 -8.88 2.82
CA LEU A 166 3.84 -10.15 3.05
C LEU A 166 4.82 -11.35 2.94
N LYS A 167 5.60 -11.41 1.86
CA LYS A 167 6.56 -12.49 1.63
C LYS A 167 7.65 -12.50 2.71
N ARG A 168 8.23 -11.35 3.02
CA ARG A 168 9.31 -11.19 4.01
C ARG A 168 8.87 -11.54 5.43
N ASN A 169 7.62 -11.24 5.78
CA ASN A 169 7.06 -11.51 7.11
C ASN A 169 6.30 -12.84 7.19
N LYS A 170 6.32 -13.65 6.12
CA LYS A 170 5.57 -14.92 6.05
C LYS A 170 4.11 -14.74 6.48
N GLY A 171 3.53 -13.60 6.10
CA GLY A 171 2.18 -13.23 6.48
C GLY A 171 1.10 -13.99 5.71
N LYS A 172 -0.15 -13.62 5.97
CA LYS A 172 -1.29 -14.11 5.21
C LYS A 172 -2.11 -12.98 4.62
N VAL A 173 -2.76 -13.24 3.50
CA VAL A 173 -3.77 -12.37 2.90
C VAL A 173 -5.13 -12.88 3.33
N THR A 174 -5.89 -12.05 4.06
CA THR A 174 -7.30 -12.30 4.33
C THR A 174 -8.11 -11.36 3.44
N ARG A 175 -8.94 -11.91 2.58
CA ARG A 175 -9.80 -11.13 1.69
C ARG A 175 -11.09 -10.77 2.44
N GLY A 176 -11.24 -9.51 2.80
CA GLY A 176 -12.40 -9.02 3.55
C GLY A 176 -13.69 -9.01 2.72
N SER A 177 -14.77 -8.57 3.38
CA SER A 177 -16.13 -8.59 2.82
C SER A 177 -16.34 -7.68 1.62
N ASN A 178 -15.49 -6.70 1.39
CA ASN A 178 -15.57 -5.78 0.26
C ASN A 178 -14.72 -6.20 -0.95
N HIS A 179 -14.11 -7.38 -0.94
CA HIS A 179 -13.47 -7.94 -2.11
C HIS A 179 -14.51 -8.55 -3.06
N LEU A 180 -14.41 -8.26 -4.36
CA LEU A 180 -15.34 -8.77 -5.37
C LEU A 180 -15.15 -10.26 -5.65
N PHE A 181 -13.90 -10.75 -5.50
CA PHE A 181 -13.55 -12.15 -5.76
C PHE A 181 -12.96 -12.77 -4.51
N LEU A 182 -13.32 -14.04 -4.24
CA LEU A 182 -12.78 -14.84 -3.16
C LEU A 182 -12.89 -14.17 -1.78
N ALA A 183 -13.96 -13.38 -1.55
CA ALA A 183 -14.23 -12.78 -0.26
C ALA A 183 -14.29 -13.84 0.85
N GLY A 184 -13.74 -13.54 2.02
CA GLY A 184 -13.66 -14.46 3.16
C GLY A 184 -12.55 -15.52 3.06
N GLN A 185 -11.83 -15.63 1.93
CA GLN A 185 -10.74 -16.59 1.82
C GLN A 185 -9.43 -16.03 2.37
N GLU A 186 -8.59 -16.94 2.84
CA GLU A 186 -7.23 -16.64 3.30
C GLU A 186 -6.20 -17.39 2.45
N PHE A 187 -5.09 -16.72 2.19
CA PHE A 187 -3.95 -17.27 1.45
C PHE A 187 -2.67 -17.02 2.25
N GLN A 188 -1.90 -18.08 2.46
CA GLN A 188 -0.59 -17.97 3.09
C GLN A 188 0.41 -17.32 2.13
N TYR A 189 1.48 -16.71 2.65
CA TYR A 189 2.51 -16.04 1.85
C TYR A 189 3.09 -16.88 0.71
N ASN A 190 3.10 -18.21 0.86
CA ASN A 190 3.63 -19.19 -0.10
C ASN A 190 2.53 -19.87 -0.96
N ASP A 191 1.28 -19.43 -0.87
CA ASP A 191 0.21 -19.96 -1.69
C ASP A 191 0.54 -19.77 -3.19
N PRO A 192 0.38 -20.78 -4.04
CA PRO A 192 0.63 -20.69 -5.50
C PRO A 192 -0.12 -19.56 -6.20
N LYS A 193 -1.29 -19.13 -5.66
CA LYS A 193 -2.05 -17.98 -6.19
C LYS A 193 -1.35 -16.63 -5.93
N LEU A 194 -0.37 -16.60 -5.02
CA LEU A 194 0.43 -15.42 -4.70
C LEU A 194 1.83 -15.48 -5.33
N ILE A 195 2.03 -16.32 -6.34
CA ILE A 195 3.28 -16.41 -7.09
C ILE A 195 3.05 -15.80 -8.47
N PHE A 196 3.90 -14.86 -8.86
CA PHE A 196 3.94 -14.37 -10.23
C PHE A 196 4.54 -15.46 -11.11
N LYS A 197 3.71 -16.00 -11.99
CA LYS A 197 4.15 -17.02 -12.93
C LYS A 197 5.04 -16.44 -14.02
N ILE A 198 5.98 -17.25 -14.49
CA ILE A 198 6.77 -16.92 -15.68
C ILE A 198 5.79 -16.75 -16.86
N PRO A 199 5.89 -15.66 -17.65
CA PRO A 199 5.05 -15.50 -18.83
C PRO A 199 5.15 -16.71 -19.76
N GLN A 200 4.03 -17.18 -20.26
CA GLN A 200 4.01 -18.36 -21.15
C GLN A 200 4.88 -18.16 -22.40
N ALA A 201 4.94 -16.92 -22.91
CA ALA A 201 5.80 -16.61 -24.05
C ALA A 201 7.30 -16.82 -23.73
N GLU A 202 7.73 -16.55 -22.50
CA GLU A 202 9.11 -16.78 -22.07
C GLU A 202 9.41 -18.29 -22.04
N ILE A 203 8.50 -19.10 -21.48
CA ILE A 203 8.67 -20.57 -21.47
C ILE A 203 8.76 -21.14 -22.89
N LEU A 204 7.95 -20.62 -23.82
CA LEU A 204 7.92 -21.11 -25.20
C LEU A 204 9.14 -20.71 -26.04
N ASN A 205 9.74 -19.57 -25.75
CA ASN A 205 10.79 -18.96 -26.58
C ASN A 205 12.19 -19.03 -25.95
N ASN A 206 12.30 -19.33 -24.66
CA ASN A 206 13.59 -19.43 -23.98
C ASN A 206 13.96 -20.89 -23.72
N PRO A 207 14.95 -21.45 -24.45
CA PRO A 207 15.32 -22.87 -24.34
C PRO A 207 15.93 -23.23 -22.97
N LEU A 208 16.24 -22.23 -22.14
CA LEU A 208 16.79 -22.46 -20.80
C LEU A 208 15.70 -22.55 -19.71
N ILE A 209 14.44 -22.31 -20.06
CA ILE A 209 13.30 -22.38 -19.14
C ILE A 209 12.36 -23.50 -19.62
N ASN A 210 12.37 -24.63 -18.92
CA ASN A 210 11.64 -25.82 -19.36
C ASN A 210 10.30 -26.02 -18.62
N GLU A 211 10.11 -25.32 -17.49
CA GLU A 211 8.94 -25.50 -16.64
C GLU A 211 8.47 -24.21 -15.97
N GLN A 212 7.23 -24.21 -15.54
CA GLN A 212 6.61 -23.11 -14.81
C GLN A 212 7.01 -23.14 -13.33
N ASN A 213 7.33 -21.98 -12.75
CA ASN A 213 7.60 -21.83 -11.31
C ASN A 213 6.35 -21.99 -10.46
#